data_4ef4008ebe501e45828500a6857b1420
#
_entry.id   4ef4008ebe501e45828500a6857b1420
#
_cell.length_a   1.000
_cell.length_b   1.000
_cell.length_c   1.000
_cell.angle_alpha   90.00
_cell.angle_beta   90.00
_cell.angle_gamma   90.00
#
_symmetry.space_group_name_H-M   'P 1'
#
loop_
_entity.id
_entity.type
_entity.pdbx_description
1 polymer ?
#
loop_
_entity_poly.entity_id
_entity_poly.type
_entity_poly.pdbx_seq_one_letter_code
_entity_poly.pdbx_strand_id
1 'polypeptide(L)'
;MIRILLSTELGKRRWSQADLARKTGIRPSTIGDYYNELTDRINLRHFELIYKALDCDLTDLLVYHPDEDTPVKSRSGAPLHEQPPKE
;
A
#
# COMPACT_ATOMS: atom_id res chain seq x y z
N MET A 1 6.90 0.00 -9.33
CA MET A 1 5.57 0.37 -8.78
C MET A 1 5.36 -0.28 -7.43
N ILE A 2 4.88 0.48 -6.48
CA ILE A 2 4.58 -0.08 -5.17
C ILE A 2 3.12 -0.48 -5.13
N ARG A 3 2.86 -1.73 -4.73
CA ARG A 3 1.50 -2.26 -4.66
C ARG A 3 1.05 -2.35 -3.21
N ILE A 4 -0.21 -2.06 -3.00
CA ILE A 4 -0.83 -2.22 -1.69
C ILE A 4 -1.69 -3.49 -1.75
N LEU A 5 -1.29 -4.50 -1.00
CA LEU A 5 -1.93 -5.82 -1.07
C LEU A 5 -2.98 -6.02 0.03
N LEU A 6 -3.67 -4.95 0.40
CA LEU A 6 -4.65 -5.01 1.46
C LEU A 6 -5.79 -5.99 1.15
N SER A 7 -6.25 -5.99 -0.11
CA SER A 7 -7.32 -6.89 -0.50
C SER A 7 -6.94 -8.37 -0.31
N THR A 8 -5.67 -8.70 -0.60
CA THR A 8 -5.18 -10.06 -0.42
C THR A 8 -5.18 -10.45 1.05
N GLU A 9 -4.70 -9.55 1.90
CA GLU A 9 -4.62 -9.85 3.34
C GLU A 9 -6.00 -9.94 3.98
N LEU A 10 -6.93 -9.09 3.57
CA LEU A 10 -8.30 -9.19 4.06
C LEU A 10 -8.95 -10.47 3.56
N GLY A 11 -8.69 -10.84 2.30
CA GLY A 11 -9.23 -12.06 1.73
C GLY A 11 -8.78 -13.31 2.48
N LYS A 12 -7.51 -13.34 2.88
CA LYS A 12 -6.98 -14.47 3.65
C LYS A 12 -7.73 -14.66 4.98
N ARG A 13 -8.19 -13.56 5.54
CA ARG A 13 -8.86 -13.58 6.85
C ARG A 13 -10.37 -13.55 6.73
N ARG A 14 -10.88 -13.40 5.51
CA ARG A 14 -12.31 -13.27 5.23
C ARG A 14 -12.90 -12.07 5.95
N TRP A 15 -12.14 -11.00 6.05
CA TRP A 15 -12.62 -9.75 6.62
C TRP A 15 -13.10 -8.83 5.51
N SER A 16 -14.18 -8.10 5.76
CA SER A 16 -14.61 -7.05 4.86
C SER A 16 -13.85 -5.76 5.16
N GLN A 17 -13.97 -4.79 4.26
CA GLN A 17 -13.41 -3.47 4.51
C GLN A 17 -14.04 -2.85 5.75
N ALA A 18 -15.33 -3.07 5.96
CA ALA A 18 -16.03 -2.56 7.14
C ALA A 18 -15.47 -3.18 8.42
N ASP A 19 -15.12 -4.48 8.38
CA ASP A 19 -14.50 -5.12 9.54
C ASP A 19 -13.20 -4.43 9.92
N LEU A 20 -12.37 -4.15 8.93
CA LEU A 20 -11.09 -3.50 9.17
C LEU A 20 -11.29 -2.08 9.69
N ALA A 21 -12.26 -1.36 9.12
CA ALA A 21 -12.55 0.00 9.57
C ALA A 21 -12.94 0.00 11.05
N ARG A 22 -13.77 -0.95 11.47
CA ARG A 22 -14.17 -1.04 12.88
C ARG A 22 -12.98 -1.37 13.78
N LYS A 23 -12.10 -2.23 13.33
CA LYS A 23 -10.97 -2.67 14.17
C LYS A 23 -9.89 -1.61 14.29
N THR A 24 -9.78 -0.73 13.31
CA THR A 24 -8.72 0.27 13.28
C THR A 24 -9.20 1.66 13.62
N GLY A 25 -10.49 1.93 13.47
CA GLY A 25 -11.03 3.27 13.64
C GLY A 25 -10.79 4.16 12.43
N ILE A 26 -10.26 3.60 11.35
CA ILE A 26 -10.02 4.36 10.12
C ILE A 26 -11.33 4.45 9.35
N ARG A 27 -11.56 5.58 8.69
CA ARG A 27 -12.78 5.80 7.90
C ARG A 27 -12.90 4.74 6.81
N PRO A 28 -14.12 4.23 6.57
CA PRO A 28 -14.31 3.25 5.50
C PRO A 28 -13.86 3.74 4.13
N SER A 29 -14.04 5.02 3.82
CA SER A 29 -13.59 5.55 2.53
C SER A 29 -12.08 5.48 2.39
N THR A 30 -11.35 5.74 3.46
CA THR A 30 -9.89 5.65 3.46
C THR A 30 -9.44 4.20 3.28
N ILE A 31 -10.11 3.28 3.97
CA ILE A 31 -9.84 1.85 3.80
C ILE A 31 -10.08 1.45 2.35
N GLY A 32 -11.16 1.94 1.74
CA GLY A 32 -11.47 1.66 0.34
C GLY A 32 -10.40 2.15 -0.61
N ASP A 33 -9.85 3.34 -0.34
CA ASP A 33 -8.78 3.88 -1.17
C ASP A 33 -7.55 2.97 -1.14
N TYR A 34 -7.17 2.48 0.03
CA TYR A 34 -6.03 1.56 0.14
C TYR A 34 -6.36 0.20 -0.48
N TYR A 35 -7.57 -0.29 -0.24
CA TYR A 35 -8.01 -1.59 -0.74
C TYR A 35 -7.98 -1.62 -2.27
N ASN A 36 -8.41 -0.55 -2.90
CA ASN A 36 -8.51 -0.46 -4.35
C ASN A 36 -7.30 0.22 -4.99
N GLU A 37 -6.30 0.57 -4.19
CA GLU A 37 -5.08 1.22 -4.66
C GLU A 37 -5.38 2.51 -5.42
N LEU A 38 -6.30 3.31 -4.89
CA LEU A 38 -6.72 4.56 -5.52
C LEU A 38 -5.93 5.78 -5.06
N THR A 39 -4.96 5.59 -4.19
CA THR A 39 -4.17 6.70 -3.67
C THR A 39 -2.70 6.40 -3.85
N ASP A 40 -1.92 7.44 -4.08
CA ASP A 40 -0.46 7.33 -4.11
C ASP A 40 0.16 7.82 -2.80
N ARG A 41 -0.67 8.07 -1.81
CA ARG A 41 -0.21 8.52 -0.49
C ARG A 41 -0.73 7.60 0.58
N ILE A 42 0.11 7.29 1.55
CA ILE A 42 -0.32 6.50 2.69
C ILE A 42 -0.01 7.28 3.97
N ASN A 43 -0.87 7.07 4.94
CA ASN A 43 -0.66 7.63 6.27
C ASN A 43 -0.01 6.53 7.11
N LEU A 44 1.18 6.78 7.60
CA LEU A 44 1.92 5.76 8.34
C LEU A 44 1.18 5.31 9.59
N ARG A 45 0.47 6.24 10.23
CA ARG A 45 -0.32 5.88 11.40
C ARG A 45 -1.43 4.91 11.05
N HIS A 46 -2.09 5.13 9.91
CA HIS A 46 -3.11 4.21 9.43
C HIS A 46 -2.53 2.81 9.20
N PHE A 47 -1.37 2.75 8.57
CA PHE A 47 -0.74 1.46 8.29
C PHE A 47 -0.28 0.78 9.58
N GLU A 48 0.17 1.55 10.56
CA GLU A 48 0.46 1.00 11.88
C GLU A 48 -0.75 0.27 12.46
N LEU A 49 -1.91 0.94 12.40
CA LEU A 49 -3.14 0.36 12.92
C LEU A 49 -3.54 -0.89 12.13
N ILE A 50 -3.36 -0.85 10.82
CA ILE A 50 -3.69 -1.99 9.97
C ILE A 50 -2.78 -3.16 10.27
N TYR A 51 -1.46 -2.93 10.40
CA TYR A 51 -0.54 -4.00 10.74
C TYR A 51 -0.87 -4.64 12.06
N LYS A 52 -1.23 -3.82 13.06
CA LYS A 52 -1.64 -4.35 14.35
C LYS A 52 -2.91 -5.19 14.25
N ALA A 53 -3.88 -4.72 13.50
CA ALA A 53 -5.15 -5.42 13.36
C ALA A 53 -4.99 -6.75 12.63
N LEU A 54 -4.14 -6.75 11.59
CA LEU A 54 -3.93 -7.95 10.77
C LEU A 54 -2.83 -8.85 11.29
N ASP A 55 -1.97 -8.33 12.16
CA ASP A 55 -0.83 -9.08 12.71
C ASP A 55 0.02 -9.66 11.57
N CYS A 56 0.42 -8.80 10.65
CA CYS A 56 1.20 -9.21 9.48
C CYS A 56 2.45 -8.36 9.35
N ASP A 57 3.36 -8.79 8.48
CA ASP A 57 4.61 -8.08 8.24
C ASP A 57 4.43 -6.97 7.22
N LEU A 58 5.37 -6.04 7.21
CA LEU A 58 5.34 -4.92 6.28
C LEU A 58 5.22 -5.41 4.84
N THR A 59 5.99 -6.42 4.48
CA THR A 59 6.01 -6.92 3.11
C THR A 59 4.77 -7.69 2.72
N ASP A 60 3.91 -8.01 3.69
CA ASP A 60 2.63 -8.63 3.37
C ASP A 60 1.65 -7.63 2.79
N LEU A 61 1.82 -6.34 3.12
CA LEU A 61 0.92 -5.30 2.65
C LEU A 61 1.51 -4.45 1.54
N LEU A 62 2.81 -4.16 1.60
CA LEU A 62 3.45 -3.28 0.62
C LEU A 62 4.55 -4.03 -0.12
N VAL A 63 4.47 -4.02 -1.43
CA VAL A 63 5.43 -4.73 -2.28
C VAL A 63 5.87 -3.81 -3.40
N TYR A 64 7.13 -3.88 -3.76
CA TYR A 64 7.66 -3.14 -4.89
C TYR A 64 7.86 -4.07 -6.07
N HIS A 65 7.26 -3.70 -7.20
CA HIS A 65 7.36 -4.47 -8.45
C HIS A 65 8.05 -3.59 -9.49
N PRO A 66 9.36 -3.65 -9.61
CA PRO A 66 10.05 -2.76 -10.55
C PRO A 66 9.66 -3.00 -12.00
N ASP A 67 9.30 -4.21 -12.34
CA ASP A 67 8.94 -4.53 -13.72
C ASP A 67 7.61 -3.94 -14.15
N GLU A 68 6.80 -3.51 -13.22
CA GLU A 68 5.51 -2.91 -13.52
C GLU A 68 5.58 -1.42 -13.67
N ASP A 69 6.74 -0.83 -13.38
CA ASP A 69 6.87 0.61 -13.53
C ASP A 69 6.80 0.94 -15.00
N THR A 70 5.95 1.87 -15.33
CA THR A 70 6.00 2.40 -16.67
C THR A 70 7.29 3.12 -16.78
N PRO A 71 7.87 3.08 -17.92
CA PRO A 71 9.08 3.81 -18.17
C PRO A 71 8.79 5.24 -18.03
N VAL A 72 8.91 5.64 -17.04
CA VAL A 72 8.58 6.88 -16.82
C VAL A 72 9.62 7.68 -17.05
N LYS A 73 9.95 7.42 -17.39
CA LYS A 73 10.62 7.90 -17.59
C LYS A 73 10.71 8.91 -17.44
N SER A 74 10.65 8.95 -17.25
CA SER A 74 10.70 9.74 -17.09
C SER A 74 10.60 10.62 -16.47
N ARG A 75 10.73 10.92 -15.99
CA ARG A 75 10.68 11.80 -15.41
C ARG A 75 11.64 12.38 -15.15
N SER A 76 12.07 12.27 -15.45
CA SER A 76 12.83 12.66 -15.49
C SER A 76 13.62 12.44 -15.67
N GLY A 77 13.78 12.10 -15.88
CA GLY A 77 14.37 11.84 -16.09
C GLY A 77 15.10 11.45 -15.79
N ALA A 78 15.47 11.26 -15.57
CA ALA A 78 16.12 10.94 -15.23
C ALA A 78 16.41 10.31 -14.65
N PRO A 79 16.69 9.94 -14.59
CA PRO A 79 16.86 9.27 -13.95
C PRO A 79 17.07 9.13 -12.94
N LEU A 80 16.99 9.03 -12.47
CA LEU A 80 16.93 8.82 -11.75
C LEU A 80 17.39 8.45 -11.02
N HIS A 81 17.90 8.43 -10.62
CA HIS A 81 18.17 8.11 -10.24
C HIS A 81 18.59 8.04 -9.75
N GLU A 82 18.87 8.25 -9.67
CA GLU A 82 19.11 8.22 -9.60
C GLU A 82 19.40 8.08 -8.98
N GLN A 83 19.72 8.01 -8.71
CA GLN A 83 19.82 7.78 -8.42
C GLN A 83 20.14 7.46 -7.88
N PRO A 84 20.48 7.49 -7.72
CA PRO A 84 20.68 7.16 -7.43
C PRO A 84 20.82 6.70 -6.80
N PRO A 85 21.06 6.54 -6.72
CA PRO A 85 21.06 6.16 -6.50
C PRO A 85 21.16 5.79 -6.02
N LYS A 86 21.34 5.70 -5.99
CA LYS A 86 21.10 5.46 -6.05
C LYS A 86 21.16 5.38 -5.77
N GLU A 87 21.39 5.45 -5.56
CA GLU A 87 21.15 5.42 -5.85
C GLU A 87 21.07 5.50 -5.69
#